data_86abd448de9766eb4750b032849be1c4
#
_entry.id   86abd448de9766eb4750b032849be1c4
#
_cell.length_a   1.000
_cell.length_b   1.000
_cell.length_c   1.000
_cell.angle_alpha   90.00
_cell.angle_beta   90.00
_cell.angle_gamma   90.00
#
_symmetry.space_group_name_H-M   'P 1'
#
loop_
_entity.id
_entity.type
_entity.pdbx_description
1 polymer ?
#
loop_
_entity_poly.entity_id
_entity_poly.type
_entity_poly.pdbx_seq_one_letter_code
_entity_poly.pdbx_strand_id
1 'polypeptide(L)'
;MVKFTCCDCPEETVLWHKLCMDEYNPIMFSEKRLKSNLPIRGLGEPLHFYKAIASTNDRAQALAQEGAAHGALVVADEQTAGRGRFQRSWSTPPRSALALSLILRPEDITQVALARLNMLGALAVVESLATLGLEAQIKWPNDVITSEGKVAGVLTEGIWMGEDLEYAVLGIGVNVSPKSVPDRRDVDYPAACVEEGIEGKVSRIGLLVDIVGRIGSWLSMLDSEQLHSAFEGVLAFRGQPVKISGADMELMGVLQGLTPNCRLRIALAAGEVMILGGRTCESAPLT
;
A
#
# COMPACT_ATOMS: atom_id res chain seq x y z
N MET A 1 25.02 -8.97 -4.00
CA MET A 1 24.99 -7.60 -4.59
C MET A 1 24.53 -7.75 -6.04
N VAL A 2 23.23 -7.73 -6.27
CA VAL A 2 22.63 -7.85 -7.61
C VAL A 2 22.38 -6.43 -8.09
N LYS A 3 23.16 -5.97 -9.06
CA LYS A 3 22.93 -4.69 -9.74
C LYS A 3 21.78 -4.90 -10.72
N PHE A 4 20.63 -4.33 -10.44
CA PHE A 4 19.60 -4.13 -11.45
C PHE A 4 20.04 -3.00 -12.39
N THR A 5 20.57 -3.37 -13.55
CA THR A 5 20.70 -2.44 -14.68
C THR A 5 19.33 -2.31 -15.32
N CYS A 6 18.66 -1.20 -15.07
CA CYS A 6 17.45 -0.83 -15.79
C CYS A 6 17.84 -0.46 -17.22
N CYS A 7 17.38 -1.23 -18.19
CA CYS A 7 17.46 -0.89 -19.62
C CYS A 7 16.47 0.26 -19.88
N ASP A 8 17.00 1.35 -20.45
CA ASP A 8 16.30 2.42 -21.16
C ASP A 8 15.03 3.00 -20.47
N CYS A 9 15.23 3.74 -19.37
CA CYS A 9 14.22 4.67 -18.88
C CYS A 9 14.41 6.04 -19.56
N PRO A 10 13.36 6.61 -20.19
CA PRO A 10 13.41 7.94 -20.79
C PRO A 10 13.53 9.04 -19.73
N GLU A 11 13.86 10.26 -20.17
CA GLU A 11 14.15 11.48 -19.39
C GLU A 11 13.12 11.84 -18.29
N GLU A 12 11.96 11.21 -18.26
CA GLU A 12 10.95 11.36 -17.21
C GLU A 12 11.44 10.97 -15.81
N THR A 13 12.36 10.01 -15.69
CA THR A 13 12.88 9.53 -14.38
C THR A 13 13.67 10.62 -13.62
N VAL A 14 14.31 11.53 -14.35
CA VAL A 14 15.09 12.65 -13.76
C VAL A 14 14.17 13.71 -13.16
N LEU A 15 12.98 13.91 -13.75
CA LEU A 15 11.98 14.86 -13.27
C LEU A 15 11.38 14.41 -11.93
N TRP A 16 11.17 13.10 -11.77
CA TRP A 16 10.62 12.51 -10.54
C TRP A 16 11.58 12.62 -9.35
N HIS A 17 12.87 12.38 -9.57
CA HIS A 17 13.88 12.53 -8.52
C HIS A 17 13.98 13.97 -8.00
N LYS A 18 13.77 14.94 -8.89
CA LYS A 18 13.81 16.37 -8.56
C LYS A 18 12.57 16.80 -7.78
N LEU A 19 11.39 16.25 -8.09
CA LEU A 19 10.13 16.53 -7.38
C LEU A 19 10.09 15.94 -5.96
N CYS A 20 10.76 14.81 -5.73
CA CYS A 20 10.82 14.18 -4.41
C CYS A 20 11.74 14.90 -3.42
N MET A 21 12.75 15.65 -3.93
CA MET A 21 13.78 16.28 -3.10
C MET A 21 13.67 17.81 -3.03
N ASP A 22 12.63 18.41 -3.65
CA ASP A 22 12.45 19.87 -3.59
C ASP A 22 12.05 20.33 -2.18
N GLU A 23 12.68 21.43 -1.78
CA GLU A 23 12.67 22.06 -0.46
C GLU A 23 11.38 21.88 0.35
N TYR A 24 11.54 21.25 1.50
CA TYR A 24 10.50 21.04 2.50
C TYR A 24 9.84 22.36 2.93
N ASN A 25 8.68 22.64 2.37
CA ASN A 25 7.76 23.63 2.90
C ASN A 25 6.49 22.92 3.40
N PRO A 26 6.33 22.68 4.72
CA PRO A 26 5.18 21.97 5.29
C PRO A 26 3.82 22.64 5.03
N ILE A 27 3.82 23.90 4.56
CA ILE A 27 2.62 24.68 4.25
C ILE A 27 1.96 24.23 2.92
N MET A 28 2.58 23.33 2.16
CA MET A 28 2.24 23.12 0.76
C MET A 28 1.56 21.78 0.42
N PHE A 29 1.14 20.95 1.38
CA PHE A 29 0.26 19.82 1.13
C PHE A 29 -1.16 20.33 0.97
N SER A 30 -1.55 20.61 -0.27
CA SER A 30 -2.80 21.29 -0.62
C SER A 30 -3.41 20.73 -1.91
N GLU A 31 -4.73 20.85 -2.04
CA GLU A 31 -5.48 20.42 -3.20
C GLU A 31 -4.91 20.98 -4.52
N LYS A 32 -4.59 22.27 -4.56
CA LYS A 32 -4.03 22.93 -5.75
C LYS A 32 -2.75 22.25 -6.24
N ARG A 33 -1.84 21.97 -5.32
CA ARG A 33 -0.58 21.30 -5.66
C ARG A 33 -0.75 19.84 -6.03
N LEU A 34 -1.63 19.12 -5.34
CA LEU A 34 -1.96 17.74 -5.71
C LEU A 34 -2.48 17.69 -7.13
N LYS A 35 -3.48 18.54 -7.48
CA LYS A 35 -4.04 18.62 -8.85
C LYS A 35 -3.01 18.95 -9.91
N SER A 36 -2.03 19.82 -9.61
CA SER A 36 -0.99 20.18 -10.58
C SER A 36 0.09 19.15 -10.80
N ASN A 37 0.20 18.12 -9.93
CA ASN A 37 1.24 17.11 -9.98
C ASN A 37 0.72 15.70 -10.25
N LEU A 38 -0.59 15.43 -10.08
CA LEU A 38 -1.16 14.13 -10.36
C LEU A 38 -1.08 13.80 -11.85
N PRO A 39 -0.72 12.56 -12.22
CA PRO A 39 -0.66 12.17 -13.61
C PRO A 39 -2.05 12.13 -14.24
N ILE A 40 -2.20 12.76 -15.41
CA ILE A 40 -3.47 12.81 -16.19
C ILE A 40 -3.65 11.48 -16.95
N ARG A 41 -3.80 10.37 -16.22
CA ARG A 41 -4.02 9.04 -16.83
C ARG A 41 -5.20 8.28 -16.20
N GLY A 42 -6.30 8.96 -15.89
CA GLY A 42 -7.53 8.32 -15.40
C GLY A 42 -7.53 7.93 -13.92
N LEU A 43 -6.41 8.06 -13.20
CA LEU A 43 -6.36 7.94 -11.76
C LEU A 43 -5.99 9.27 -11.10
N GLY A 44 -6.64 9.57 -9.97
CA GLY A 44 -6.43 10.82 -9.23
C GLY A 44 -7.46 11.91 -9.53
N GLU A 45 -8.40 11.68 -10.46
CA GLU A 45 -9.47 12.60 -10.78
C GLU A 45 -10.86 11.92 -10.76
N PRO A 46 -11.87 12.59 -10.17
CA PRO A 46 -11.78 13.82 -9.40
C PRO A 46 -10.98 13.66 -8.10
N LEU A 47 -10.21 14.70 -7.72
CA LEU A 47 -9.51 14.75 -6.45
C LEU A 47 -10.38 15.38 -5.37
N HIS A 48 -10.52 14.72 -4.24
CA HIS A 48 -11.18 15.20 -3.03
C HIS A 48 -10.14 15.34 -1.90
N PHE A 49 -9.72 16.56 -1.63
CA PHE A 49 -8.74 16.84 -0.58
C PHE A 49 -9.41 17.31 0.71
N TYR A 50 -9.01 16.75 1.84
CA TYR A 50 -9.50 17.10 3.17
C TYR A 50 -8.32 17.49 4.08
N LYS A 51 -8.45 18.63 4.78
CA LYS A 51 -7.47 19.01 5.81
C LYS A 51 -7.54 18.04 7.00
N ALA A 52 -8.75 17.66 7.41
CA ALA A 52 -9.01 16.62 8.39
C ALA A 52 -10.33 15.90 8.06
N ILE A 53 -10.35 14.58 8.27
CA ILE A 53 -11.54 13.75 8.08
C ILE A 53 -11.45 12.53 9.01
N ALA A 54 -12.55 11.84 9.24
CA ALA A 54 -12.56 10.61 10.03
C ALA A 54 -11.71 9.52 9.34
N SER A 55 -12.06 9.16 8.10
CA SER A 55 -11.38 8.15 7.30
C SER A 55 -11.51 8.45 5.81
N THR A 56 -10.39 8.35 5.07
CA THR A 56 -10.40 8.48 3.61
C THR A 56 -11.16 7.34 2.94
N ASN A 57 -11.07 6.10 3.47
CA ASN A 57 -11.82 4.95 2.97
C ASN A 57 -13.33 5.16 3.13
N ASP A 58 -13.80 5.60 4.29
CA ASP A 58 -15.23 5.83 4.52
C ASP A 58 -15.77 6.92 3.59
N ARG A 59 -14.99 7.99 3.38
CA ARG A 59 -15.39 9.05 2.44
C ARG A 59 -15.38 8.56 0.99
N ALA A 60 -14.37 7.76 0.60
CA ALA A 60 -14.32 7.16 -0.73
C ALA A 60 -15.51 6.20 -0.96
N GLN A 61 -15.90 5.40 0.02
CA GLN A 61 -17.11 4.56 -0.06
C GLN A 61 -18.37 5.41 -0.25
N ALA A 62 -18.55 6.46 0.54
CA ALA A 62 -19.69 7.37 0.38
C ALA A 62 -19.74 8.00 -1.01
N LEU A 63 -18.60 8.52 -1.51
CA LEU A 63 -18.52 9.07 -2.86
C LEU A 63 -18.80 8.02 -3.93
N ALA A 64 -18.32 6.79 -3.77
CA ALA A 64 -18.60 5.72 -4.71
C ALA A 64 -20.09 5.36 -4.76
N GLN A 65 -20.80 5.37 -3.63
CA GLN A 65 -22.25 5.22 -3.53
C GLN A 65 -22.99 6.39 -4.20
N GLU A 66 -22.44 7.61 -4.11
CA GLU A 66 -22.94 8.81 -4.80
C GLU A 66 -22.65 8.80 -6.32
N GLY A 67 -21.98 7.75 -6.84
CA GLY A 67 -21.69 7.60 -8.27
C GLY A 67 -20.35 8.18 -8.72
N ALA A 68 -19.41 8.43 -7.80
CA ALA A 68 -18.07 8.90 -8.18
C ALA A 68 -17.41 7.95 -9.20
N ALA A 69 -16.66 8.52 -10.14
CA ALA A 69 -16.05 7.81 -11.23
C ALA A 69 -14.90 6.86 -10.77
N HIS A 70 -14.58 5.88 -11.63
CA HIS A 70 -13.32 5.14 -11.52
C HIS A 70 -12.13 6.10 -11.48
N GLY A 71 -11.16 5.84 -10.61
CA GLY A 71 -9.97 6.68 -10.46
C GLY A 71 -10.15 7.90 -9.55
N ALA A 72 -11.36 8.17 -9.02
CA ALA A 72 -11.55 9.23 -8.05
C ALA A 72 -10.67 9.00 -6.81
N LEU A 73 -9.99 10.06 -6.35
CA LEU A 73 -8.99 10.01 -5.28
C LEU A 73 -9.42 10.87 -4.09
N VAL A 74 -9.47 10.26 -2.93
CA VAL A 74 -9.64 10.95 -1.64
C VAL A 74 -8.30 11.03 -0.94
N VAL A 75 -7.90 12.23 -0.50
CA VAL A 75 -6.65 12.48 0.22
C VAL A 75 -6.93 13.28 1.48
N ALA A 76 -6.28 12.94 2.58
CA ALA A 76 -6.38 13.70 3.82
C ALA A 76 -5.00 14.05 4.38
N ASP A 77 -4.88 15.27 4.96
CA ASP A 77 -3.70 15.66 5.74
C ASP A 77 -3.76 15.07 7.16
N GLU A 78 -4.98 14.83 7.68
CA GLU A 78 -5.24 14.24 8.99
C GLU A 78 -6.42 13.27 8.92
N GLN A 79 -6.27 12.09 9.55
CA GLN A 79 -7.40 11.20 9.85
C GLN A 79 -7.60 11.13 11.37
N THR A 80 -8.85 11.40 11.82
CA THR A 80 -9.21 11.34 13.24
C THR A 80 -9.70 9.95 13.67
N ALA A 81 -10.08 9.09 12.73
CA ALA A 81 -10.53 7.72 12.94
C ALA A 81 -10.09 6.80 11.78
N GLY A 82 -8.82 6.91 11.37
CA GLY A 82 -8.27 6.05 10.34
C GLY A 82 -8.34 4.58 10.73
N ARG A 83 -8.60 3.71 9.73
CA ARG A 83 -8.81 2.27 9.94
C ARG A 83 -7.77 1.43 9.24
N GLY A 84 -7.35 0.37 9.92
CA GLY A 84 -6.61 -0.76 9.36
C GLY A 84 -7.47 -2.02 9.34
N ARG A 85 -6.88 -3.17 9.03
CA ARG A 85 -7.54 -4.49 9.10
C ARG A 85 -7.93 -4.83 10.54
N PHE A 86 -8.95 -5.68 10.68
CA PHE A 86 -9.46 -6.15 11.99
C PHE A 86 -9.87 -5.00 12.92
N GLN A 87 -10.37 -3.90 12.35
CA GLN A 87 -10.77 -2.69 13.09
C GLN A 87 -9.64 -2.04 13.91
N ARG A 88 -8.38 -2.36 13.60
CA ARG A 88 -7.26 -1.65 14.20
C ARG A 88 -7.26 -0.19 13.75
N SER A 89 -6.84 0.71 14.59
CA SER A 89 -6.68 2.12 14.24
C SER A 89 -5.46 2.34 13.35
N TRP A 90 -5.55 3.32 12.46
CA TRP A 90 -4.43 3.84 11.68
C TRP A 90 -4.23 5.31 12.01
N SER A 91 -3.09 5.65 12.61
CA SER A 91 -2.78 7.02 13.01
C SER A 91 -2.32 7.85 11.82
N THR A 92 -2.93 9.01 11.60
CA THR A 92 -2.52 9.97 10.56
C THR A 92 -2.51 11.38 11.16
N PRO A 93 -1.51 11.72 12.00
CA PRO A 93 -1.39 13.07 12.54
C PRO A 93 -1.13 14.08 11.40
N PRO A 94 -1.58 15.33 11.54
CA PRO A 94 -1.44 16.32 10.50
C PRO A 94 0.04 16.56 10.13
N ARG A 95 0.31 16.68 8.85
CA ARG A 95 1.61 16.97 8.24
C ARG A 95 2.69 15.91 8.42
N SER A 96 2.34 14.68 8.77
CA SER A 96 3.34 13.65 9.12
C SER A 96 3.20 12.33 8.36
N ALA A 97 2.05 12.08 7.76
CA ALA A 97 1.74 10.84 7.07
C ALA A 97 1.06 11.12 5.73
N LEU A 98 0.89 10.06 4.92
CA LEU A 98 -0.03 10.05 3.79
C LEU A 98 -1.24 9.19 4.17
N ALA A 99 -2.43 9.66 3.82
CA ALA A 99 -3.66 8.89 3.80
C ALA A 99 -4.38 9.18 2.49
N LEU A 100 -4.54 8.16 1.68
CA LEU A 100 -5.22 8.26 0.39
C LEU A 100 -6.10 7.03 0.16
N SER A 101 -7.19 7.22 -0.60
CA SER A 101 -8.10 6.14 -1.02
C SER A 101 -8.55 6.36 -2.45
N LEU A 102 -8.32 5.36 -3.32
CA LEU A 102 -8.74 5.33 -4.72
C LEU A 102 -10.03 4.55 -4.85
N ILE A 103 -10.99 5.09 -5.62
CA ILE A 103 -12.21 4.40 -6.01
C ILE A 103 -11.92 3.68 -7.32
N LEU A 104 -12.05 2.35 -7.32
CA LEU A 104 -11.84 1.52 -8.49
C LEU A 104 -13.17 0.85 -8.86
N ARG A 105 -13.57 0.99 -10.14
CA ARG A 105 -14.76 0.35 -10.72
C ARG A 105 -14.31 -0.54 -11.87
N PRO A 106 -13.94 -1.73 -11.61
CA PRO A 106 -13.46 -2.63 -12.63
C PRO A 106 -14.62 -3.39 -13.27
N GLU A 107 -14.55 -3.56 -14.57
CA GLU A 107 -15.59 -4.24 -15.36
C GLU A 107 -15.63 -5.76 -15.08
N ASP A 108 -14.57 -6.38 -14.54
CA ASP A 108 -14.45 -7.82 -14.33
C ASP A 108 -13.67 -8.21 -13.05
N ILE A 109 -13.93 -7.59 -11.90
CA ILE A 109 -13.19 -7.95 -10.67
C ILE A 109 -13.89 -9.05 -9.89
N THR A 110 -13.19 -10.17 -9.73
CA THR A 110 -13.51 -11.28 -8.83
C THR A 110 -12.99 -11.04 -7.40
N GLN A 111 -13.37 -11.89 -6.45
CA GLN A 111 -12.80 -11.83 -5.07
C GLN A 111 -11.26 -11.96 -5.06
N VAL A 112 -10.68 -12.68 -6.03
CA VAL A 112 -9.23 -12.81 -6.22
C VAL A 112 -8.60 -11.46 -6.53
N ALA A 113 -9.29 -10.63 -7.30
CA ALA A 113 -8.82 -9.31 -7.68
C ALA A 113 -8.70 -8.34 -6.50
N LEU A 114 -9.55 -8.44 -5.46
CA LEU A 114 -9.36 -7.64 -4.23
C LEU A 114 -8.04 -7.94 -3.53
N ALA A 115 -7.63 -9.22 -3.47
CA ALA A 115 -6.34 -9.59 -2.89
C ALA A 115 -5.18 -9.05 -3.74
N ARG A 116 -5.31 -9.10 -5.07
CA ARG A 116 -4.32 -8.52 -6.00
C ARG A 116 -4.26 -7.00 -5.91
N LEU A 117 -5.39 -6.30 -5.82
CA LEU A 117 -5.44 -4.86 -5.59
C LEU A 117 -4.75 -4.46 -4.29
N ASN A 118 -4.93 -5.24 -3.24
CA ASN A 118 -4.27 -5.01 -1.97
C ASN A 118 -2.74 -5.15 -2.09
N MET A 119 -2.27 -6.21 -2.75
CA MET A 119 -0.84 -6.42 -3.02
C MET A 119 -0.28 -5.38 -3.99
N LEU A 120 -1.06 -4.96 -5.01
CA LEU A 120 -0.70 -3.90 -5.95
C LEU A 120 -0.47 -2.57 -5.22
N GLY A 121 -1.36 -2.19 -4.31
CA GLY A 121 -1.17 -1.01 -3.48
C GLY A 121 0.11 -1.07 -2.65
N ALA A 122 0.42 -2.24 -2.07
CA ALA A 122 1.64 -2.43 -1.31
C ALA A 122 2.90 -2.39 -2.21
N LEU A 123 2.85 -3.02 -3.40
CA LEU A 123 3.93 -2.98 -4.38
C LEU A 123 4.21 -1.55 -4.86
N ALA A 124 3.16 -0.79 -5.16
CA ALA A 124 3.31 0.61 -5.55
C ALA A 124 4.03 1.45 -4.48
N VAL A 125 3.75 1.19 -3.20
CA VAL A 125 4.49 1.83 -2.11
C VAL A 125 5.95 1.37 -2.09
N VAL A 126 6.22 0.05 -2.15
CA VAL A 126 7.60 -0.49 -2.15
C VAL A 126 8.43 0.10 -3.27
N GLU A 127 7.91 0.12 -4.49
CA GLU A 127 8.60 0.70 -5.64
C GLU A 127 8.83 2.20 -5.49
N SER A 128 7.85 2.93 -4.91
CA SER A 128 8.00 4.37 -4.65
C SER A 128 9.08 4.65 -3.59
N LEU A 129 9.17 3.83 -2.56
CA LEU A 129 10.23 3.94 -1.55
C LEU A 129 11.61 3.62 -2.15
N ALA A 130 11.69 2.67 -3.07
CA ALA A 130 12.94 2.36 -3.77
C ALA A 130 13.50 3.54 -4.56
N THR A 131 12.65 4.44 -5.12
CA THR A 131 13.13 5.68 -5.78
C THR A 131 13.75 6.67 -4.80
N LEU A 132 13.43 6.57 -3.53
CA LEU A 132 14.05 7.35 -2.44
C LEU A 132 15.30 6.68 -1.87
N GLY A 133 15.70 5.52 -2.41
CA GLY A 133 16.82 4.74 -1.91
C GLY A 133 16.49 3.90 -0.66
N LEU A 134 15.21 3.76 -0.30
CA LEU A 134 14.77 2.99 0.86
C LEU A 134 14.35 1.58 0.43
N GLU A 135 15.05 0.57 0.91
CA GLU A 135 14.66 -0.83 0.71
C GLU A 135 13.46 -1.18 1.57
N ALA A 136 12.42 -1.71 0.93
CA ALA A 136 11.20 -2.13 1.60
C ALA A 136 10.69 -3.47 1.03
N GLN A 137 9.91 -4.19 1.81
CA GLN A 137 9.32 -5.47 1.45
C GLN A 137 7.84 -5.50 1.83
N ILE A 138 7.10 -6.40 1.21
CA ILE A 138 5.69 -6.64 1.55
C ILE A 138 5.61 -7.75 2.60
N LYS A 139 5.26 -7.40 3.83
CA LYS A 139 4.81 -8.37 4.83
C LYS A 139 3.36 -8.70 4.52
N TRP A 140 3.15 -9.91 4.01
CA TRP A 140 1.81 -10.37 3.65
C TRP A 140 0.84 -10.26 4.83
N PRO A 141 -0.43 -9.84 4.56
CA PRO A 141 -1.02 -9.61 3.24
C PRO A 141 -1.00 -8.16 2.77
N ASN A 142 -0.60 -7.17 3.56
CA ASN A 142 -0.92 -5.77 3.28
C ASN A 142 0.00 -4.72 3.91
N ASP A 143 1.05 -5.16 4.58
CA ASP A 143 1.96 -4.25 5.27
C ASP A 143 3.23 -4.06 4.45
N VAL A 144 3.71 -2.83 4.38
CA VAL A 144 5.05 -2.53 3.85
C VAL A 144 5.99 -2.30 5.01
N ILE A 145 7.09 -3.05 5.03
CA ILE A 145 8.08 -3.03 6.09
C ILE A 145 9.47 -2.68 5.55
N THR A 146 10.27 -2.05 6.38
CA THR A 146 11.71 -1.84 6.23
C THR A 146 12.46 -2.60 7.33
N SER A 147 13.78 -2.46 7.40
CA SER A 147 14.59 -2.95 8.53
C SER A 147 14.13 -2.38 9.88
N GLU A 148 13.61 -1.16 9.90
CA GLU A 148 13.20 -0.45 11.11
C GLU A 148 11.79 -0.83 11.59
N GLY A 149 10.92 -1.30 10.68
CA GLY A 149 9.56 -1.70 10.99
C GLY A 149 8.55 -1.40 9.89
N LYS A 150 7.26 -1.40 10.25
CA LYS A 150 6.15 -1.13 9.34
C LYS A 150 6.04 0.36 9.02
N VAL A 151 6.23 0.70 7.75
CA VAL A 151 6.15 2.08 7.23
C VAL A 151 4.84 2.38 6.53
N ALA A 152 4.12 1.34 6.03
CA ALA A 152 2.83 1.55 5.38
C ALA A 152 1.89 0.35 5.58
N GLY A 153 0.60 0.61 5.38
CA GLY A 153 -0.45 -0.39 5.35
C GLY A 153 -1.46 -0.11 4.26
N VAL A 154 -1.96 -1.18 3.65
CA VAL A 154 -2.96 -1.11 2.58
C VAL A 154 -4.25 -1.78 3.06
N LEU A 155 -5.38 -1.16 2.79
CA LEU A 155 -6.71 -1.68 3.11
C LEU A 155 -7.62 -1.58 1.89
N THR A 156 -7.86 -2.70 1.25
CA THR A 156 -8.80 -2.78 0.12
C THR A 156 -10.16 -3.28 0.62
N GLU A 157 -11.20 -2.52 0.38
CA GLU A 157 -12.58 -2.83 0.73
C GLU A 157 -13.43 -2.88 -0.55
N GLY A 158 -14.11 -4.01 -0.77
CA GLY A 158 -15.01 -4.21 -1.92
C GLY A 158 -16.47 -4.14 -1.51
N ILE A 159 -17.31 -3.52 -2.33
CA ILE A 159 -18.76 -3.51 -2.18
C ILE A 159 -19.38 -4.36 -3.28
N TRP A 160 -20.23 -5.30 -2.88
CA TRP A 160 -20.79 -6.31 -3.74
C TRP A 160 -22.29 -6.13 -3.88
N MET A 161 -22.79 -6.31 -5.10
CA MET A 161 -24.20 -6.41 -5.40
C MET A 161 -24.50 -7.84 -5.92
N GLY A 162 -24.97 -8.71 -5.02
CA GLY A 162 -24.98 -10.15 -5.32
C GLY A 162 -23.57 -10.73 -5.42
N GLU A 163 -23.23 -11.32 -6.56
CA GLU A 163 -21.90 -11.87 -6.84
C GLU A 163 -20.96 -10.87 -7.55
N ASP A 164 -21.49 -9.74 -8.00
CA ASP A 164 -20.76 -8.73 -8.76
C ASP A 164 -20.12 -7.69 -7.82
N LEU A 165 -18.87 -7.37 -8.07
CA LEU A 165 -18.19 -6.27 -7.37
C LEU A 165 -18.60 -4.95 -8.04
N GLU A 166 -19.35 -4.14 -7.31
CA GLU A 166 -19.78 -2.83 -7.78
C GLU A 166 -18.61 -1.83 -7.84
N TYR A 167 -17.82 -1.81 -6.78
CA TYR A 167 -16.57 -1.03 -6.70
C TYR A 167 -15.67 -1.54 -5.56
N ALA A 168 -14.40 -1.18 -5.67
CA ALA A 168 -13.42 -1.34 -4.61
C ALA A 168 -12.87 0.01 -4.17
N VAL A 169 -12.55 0.15 -2.89
CA VAL A 169 -11.79 1.26 -2.35
C VAL A 169 -10.42 0.76 -1.93
N LEU A 170 -9.39 1.26 -2.59
CA LEU A 170 -7.99 0.96 -2.28
C LEU A 170 -7.44 2.06 -1.38
N GLY A 171 -7.40 1.82 -0.07
CA GLY A 171 -6.84 2.72 0.92
C GLY A 171 -5.37 2.44 1.18
N ILE A 172 -4.56 3.48 1.24
CA ILE A 172 -3.12 3.41 1.54
C ILE A 172 -2.78 4.44 2.61
N GLY A 173 -2.16 3.96 3.70
CA GLY A 173 -1.57 4.80 4.73
C GLY A 173 -0.05 4.64 4.74
N VAL A 174 0.70 5.75 4.75
CA VAL A 174 2.18 5.74 4.83
C VAL A 174 2.64 6.63 5.97
N ASN A 175 3.41 6.08 6.89
CA ASN A 175 4.12 6.84 7.90
C ASN A 175 5.31 7.56 7.25
N VAL A 176 5.27 8.88 7.13
CA VAL A 176 6.32 9.63 6.43
C VAL A 176 7.36 10.15 7.40
N SER A 177 6.95 10.83 8.46
CA SER A 177 7.88 11.39 9.45
C SER A 177 7.68 10.77 10.84
N PRO A 178 8.63 10.91 11.78
CA PRO A 178 8.55 10.29 13.11
C PRO A 178 7.28 10.61 13.89
N LYS A 179 6.65 11.76 13.63
CA LYS A 179 5.37 12.12 14.25
C LYS A 179 4.22 11.18 13.90
N SER A 180 4.30 10.45 12.78
CA SER A 180 3.26 9.49 12.36
C SER A 180 3.42 8.11 12.98
N VAL A 181 4.57 7.82 13.59
CA VAL A 181 4.83 6.51 14.20
C VAL A 181 4.06 6.40 15.52
N PRO A 182 3.16 5.40 15.68
CA PRO A 182 2.45 5.17 16.93
C PRO A 182 3.39 4.68 18.03
N ASP A 183 2.98 4.81 19.29
CA ASP A 183 3.73 4.26 20.43
C ASP A 183 3.88 2.73 20.26
N ARG A 184 5.04 2.20 20.62
CA ARG A 184 5.33 0.76 20.56
C ARG A 184 4.33 -0.11 21.34
N ARG A 185 3.70 0.46 22.34
CA ARG A 185 2.68 -0.21 23.17
C ARG A 185 1.36 -0.41 22.47
N ASP A 186 1.13 0.32 21.38
CA ASP A 186 -0.14 0.35 20.65
C ASP A 186 -0.11 -0.52 19.38
N VAL A 187 1.00 -1.25 19.14
CA VAL A 187 1.20 -2.03 17.92
C VAL A 187 1.78 -3.42 18.19
N ASP A 188 1.28 -4.43 17.46
CA ASP A 188 1.77 -5.82 17.57
C ASP A 188 3.08 -6.05 16.79
N TYR A 189 3.39 -5.18 15.83
CA TYR A 189 4.61 -5.22 15.03
C TYR A 189 5.28 -3.85 15.06
N PRO A 190 6.61 -3.75 15.17
CA PRO A 190 7.29 -2.47 15.22
C PRO A 190 6.87 -1.55 14.08
N ALA A 191 6.49 -0.33 14.40
CA ALA A 191 6.18 0.71 13.42
C ALA A 191 7.39 1.61 13.21
N ALA A 192 7.56 2.08 11.97
CA ALA A 192 8.61 3.00 11.54
C ALA A 192 8.04 4.04 10.57
N CYS A 193 8.84 5.00 10.16
CA CYS A 193 8.48 5.95 9.11
C CYS A 193 9.56 6.01 8.02
N VAL A 194 9.19 6.56 6.86
CA VAL A 194 10.09 6.65 5.69
C VAL A 194 11.34 7.48 6.01
N GLU A 195 11.19 8.60 6.74
CA GLU A 195 12.31 9.49 7.08
C GLU A 195 13.32 8.89 8.07
N GLU A 196 13.01 7.74 8.72
CA GLU A 196 13.99 7.03 9.55
C GLU A 196 14.99 6.22 8.72
N GLY A 197 14.63 5.85 7.49
CA GLY A 197 15.47 5.02 6.62
C GLY A 197 16.17 5.78 5.49
N ILE A 198 16.03 7.11 5.42
CA ILE A 198 16.66 7.95 4.39
C ILE A 198 17.29 9.21 4.99
N GLU A 199 18.22 9.82 4.26
CA GLU A 199 18.73 11.16 4.62
C GLU A 199 17.77 12.25 4.12
N GLY A 200 17.38 13.18 5.01
CA GLY A 200 16.57 14.35 4.67
C GLY A 200 15.08 14.19 4.88
N LYS A 201 14.30 15.00 4.18
CA LYS A 201 12.84 15.07 4.30
C LYS A 201 12.15 14.61 3.03
N VAL A 202 11.00 13.96 3.19
CA VAL A 202 10.20 13.42 2.08
C VAL A 202 9.12 14.39 1.65
N SER A 203 9.05 14.67 0.35
CA SER A 203 7.90 15.34 -0.24
C SER A 203 6.68 14.41 -0.26
N ARG A 204 5.72 14.65 0.64
CA ARG A 204 4.47 13.87 0.68
C ARG A 204 3.69 13.92 -0.65
N ILE A 205 3.75 15.06 -1.36
CA ILE A 205 3.13 15.21 -2.69
C ILE A 205 3.85 14.33 -3.70
N GLY A 206 5.18 14.42 -3.77
CA GLY A 206 5.98 13.60 -4.68
C GLY A 206 5.74 12.10 -4.45
N LEU A 207 5.79 11.65 -3.19
CA LEU A 207 5.54 10.26 -2.84
C LEU A 207 4.12 9.81 -3.22
N LEU A 208 3.08 10.65 -2.97
CA LEU A 208 1.70 10.34 -3.34
C LEU A 208 1.55 10.19 -4.86
N VAL A 209 2.12 11.14 -5.62
CA VAL A 209 2.06 11.15 -7.08
C VAL A 209 2.75 9.92 -7.67
N ASP A 210 3.91 9.53 -7.15
CA ASP A 210 4.62 8.34 -7.58
C ASP A 210 3.81 7.06 -7.27
N ILE A 211 3.25 6.92 -6.06
CA ILE A 211 2.37 5.80 -5.69
C ILE A 211 1.18 5.69 -6.64
N VAL A 212 0.46 6.78 -6.89
CA VAL A 212 -0.71 6.78 -7.79
C VAL A 212 -0.31 6.45 -9.22
N GLY A 213 0.83 6.97 -9.70
CA GLY A 213 1.37 6.64 -11.02
C GLY A 213 1.69 5.16 -11.18
N ARG A 214 2.32 4.53 -10.17
CA ARG A 214 2.62 3.09 -10.16
C ARG A 214 1.37 2.24 -10.11
N ILE A 215 0.38 2.63 -9.29
CA ILE A 215 -0.92 1.96 -9.29
C ILE A 215 -1.51 1.98 -10.70
N GLY A 216 -1.50 3.13 -11.39
CA GLY A 216 -2.00 3.22 -12.77
C GLY A 216 -1.25 2.34 -13.76
N SER A 217 0.06 2.21 -13.62
CA SER A 217 0.88 1.36 -14.48
C SER A 217 0.59 -0.13 -14.29
N TRP A 218 0.38 -0.58 -13.05
CA TRP A 218 0.12 -1.99 -12.75
C TRP A 218 -1.35 -2.40 -12.89
N LEU A 219 -2.29 -1.46 -12.79
CA LEU A 219 -3.72 -1.79 -12.77
C LEU A 219 -4.19 -2.50 -14.04
N SER A 220 -3.65 -2.10 -15.21
CA SER A 220 -3.94 -2.75 -16.50
C SER A 220 -3.34 -4.17 -16.62
N MET A 221 -2.46 -4.55 -15.71
CA MET A 221 -1.76 -5.84 -15.68
C MET A 221 -2.12 -6.65 -14.43
N LEU A 222 -3.30 -6.38 -13.82
CA LEU A 222 -3.70 -6.97 -12.53
C LEU A 222 -3.69 -8.50 -12.53
N ASP A 223 -3.96 -9.12 -13.67
CA ASP A 223 -3.99 -10.58 -13.85
C ASP A 223 -2.70 -11.16 -14.48
N SER A 224 -1.66 -10.34 -14.65
CA SER A 224 -0.44 -10.78 -15.32
C SER A 224 0.52 -11.58 -14.42
N GLU A 225 1.30 -12.45 -15.03
CA GLU A 225 2.41 -13.13 -14.33
C GLU A 225 3.52 -12.16 -13.94
N GLN A 226 3.69 -11.05 -14.68
CA GLN A 226 4.65 -10.01 -14.34
C GLN A 226 4.34 -9.38 -12.99
N LEU A 227 3.08 -9.03 -12.74
CA LEU A 227 2.66 -8.47 -11.46
C LEU A 227 2.85 -9.50 -10.33
N HIS A 228 2.49 -10.76 -10.57
CA HIS A 228 2.71 -11.83 -9.59
C HIS A 228 4.20 -12.00 -9.25
N SER A 229 5.05 -12.02 -10.26
CA SER A 229 6.50 -12.12 -10.07
C SER A 229 7.07 -10.91 -9.32
N ALA A 230 6.57 -9.70 -9.59
CA ALA A 230 6.94 -8.49 -8.86
C ALA A 230 6.56 -8.60 -7.37
N PHE A 231 5.36 -9.11 -7.05
CA PHE A 231 4.96 -9.34 -5.66
C PHE A 231 5.90 -10.33 -4.97
N GLU A 232 6.19 -11.46 -5.60
CA GLU A 232 7.10 -12.46 -5.02
C GLU A 232 8.52 -11.93 -4.83
N GLY A 233 8.97 -11.06 -5.71
CA GLY A 233 10.31 -10.44 -5.65
C GLY A 233 10.52 -9.56 -4.42
N VAL A 234 9.45 -8.99 -3.87
CA VAL A 234 9.48 -8.11 -2.69
C VAL A 234 8.76 -8.70 -1.48
N LEU A 235 8.44 -10.00 -1.52
CA LEU A 235 7.78 -10.69 -0.40
C LEU A 235 8.75 -10.88 0.76
N ALA A 236 8.41 -10.30 1.91
CA ALA A 236 9.18 -10.44 3.13
C ALA A 236 9.18 -11.89 3.64
N PHE A 237 10.28 -12.29 4.28
CA PHE A 237 10.48 -13.59 4.93
C PHE A 237 10.42 -14.80 3.99
N ARG A 238 10.50 -14.61 2.67
CA ARG A 238 10.53 -15.72 1.71
C ARG A 238 11.77 -16.60 1.97
N GLY A 239 11.59 -17.91 2.01
CA GLY A 239 12.62 -18.88 2.36
C GLY A 239 12.93 -18.99 3.87
N GLN A 240 12.26 -18.21 4.71
CA GLN A 240 12.49 -18.19 6.16
C GLN A 240 11.38 -18.94 6.93
N PRO A 241 11.67 -19.44 8.12
CA PRO A 241 10.67 -19.91 9.04
C PRO A 241 9.75 -18.76 9.45
N VAL A 242 8.44 -18.99 9.36
CA VAL A 242 7.41 -18.03 9.72
C VAL A 242 6.36 -18.67 10.61
N LYS A 243 5.77 -17.83 11.45
CA LYS A 243 4.55 -18.11 12.19
C LYS A 243 3.38 -17.45 11.51
N ILE A 244 2.33 -18.18 11.22
CA ILE A 244 1.08 -17.68 10.70
C ILE A 244 0.05 -17.73 11.81
N SER A 245 -0.46 -16.58 12.19
CA SER A 245 -1.50 -16.47 13.23
C SER A 245 -2.83 -16.04 12.60
N GLY A 246 -3.92 -16.68 13.02
CA GLY A 246 -5.28 -16.38 12.62
C GLY A 246 -6.22 -16.48 13.82
N ALA A 247 -7.53 -16.22 13.65
CA ALA A 247 -8.50 -16.17 14.74
C ALA A 247 -8.51 -17.46 15.59
N ASP A 248 -8.38 -18.63 14.94
CA ASP A 248 -8.43 -19.94 15.61
C ASP A 248 -7.28 -20.86 15.14
N MET A 249 -6.21 -20.30 14.56
CA MET A 249 -5.15 -21.08 13.96
C MET A 249 -3.79 -20.44 14.23
N GLU A 250 -2.85 -21.27 14.61
CA GLU A 250 -1.43 -20.96 14.65
C GLU A 250 -0.67 -22.04 13.86
N LEU A 251 0.14 -21.63 12.90
CA LEU A 251 0.87 -22.51 12.03
C LEU A 251 2.32 -22.04 11.91
N MET A 252 3.26 -22.96 11.98
CA MET A 252 4.69 -22.72 11.73
C MET A 252 5.15 -23.48 10.50
N GLY A 253 5.97 -22.84 9.67
CA GLY A 253 6.54 -23.46 8.49
C GLY A 253 7.47 -22.51 7.75
N VAL A 254 8.02 -22.93 6.62
CA VAL A 254 8.89 -22.10 5.78
C VAL A 254 8.06 -21.45 4.68
N LEU A 255 8.11 -20.13 4.57
CA LEU A 255 7.41 -19.38 3.52
C LEU A 255 8.05 -19.63 2.15
N GLN A 256 7.33 -20.30 1.27
CA GLN A 256 7.79 -20.63 -0.10
C GLN A 256 7.53 -19.49 -1.08
N GLY A 257 6.44 -18.75 -0.91
CA GLY A 257 5.97 -17.70 -1.82
C GLY A 257 4.46 -17.58 -1.83
N LEU A 258 3.91 -17.14 -2.97
CA LEU A 258 2.48 -16.92 -3.18
C LEU A 258 1.93 -17.88 -4.25
N THR A 259 0.63 -18.16 -4.14
CA THR A 259 -0.13 -18.71 -5.27
C THR A 259 -0.53 -17.59 -6.24
N PRO A 260 -0.96 -17.89 -7.48
CA PRO A 260 -1.51 -16.88 -8.40
C PRO A 260 -2.65 -16.04 -7.80
N ASN A 261 -3.35 -16.57 -6.79
CA ASN A 261 -4.42 -15.89 -6.08
C ASN A 261 -3.94 -15.17 -4.81
N CYS A 262 -2.66 -14.84 -4.73
CA CYS A 262 -2.04 -14.11 -3.61
C CYS A 262 -2.20 -14.79 -2.23
N ARG A 263 -2.37 -16.13 -2.20
CA ARG A 263 -2.39 -16.91 -0.97
C ARG A 263 -0.97 -17.37 -0.63
N LEU A 264 -0.64 -17.45 0.66
CA LEU A 264 0.66 -17.96 1.08
C LEU A 264 0.83 -19.45 0.74
N ARG A 265 2.04 -19.80 0.33
CA ARG A 265 2.53 -21.18 0.22
C ARG A 265 3.52 -21.42 1.34
N ILE A 266 3.16 -22.33 2.25
CA ILE A 266 3.97 -22.67 3.44
C ILE A 266 4.38 -24.13 3.35
N ALA A 267 5.67 -24.40 3.44
CA ALA A 267 6.19 -25.76 3.57
C ALA A 267 6.21 -26.16 5.06
N LEU A 268 5.52 -27.26 5.37
CA LEU A 268 5.51 -27.88 6.69
C LEU A 268 6.45 -29.09 6.71
N ALA A 269 6.79 -29.57 7.91
CA ALA A 269 7.53 -30.81 8.07
C ALA A 269 6.84 -32.03 7.41
N ALA A 270 5.51 -32.00 7.29
CA ALA A 270 4.68 -33.05 6.67
C ALA A 270 4.39 -32.81 5.17
N GLY A 271 4.86 -31.72 4.56
CA GLY A 271 4.61 -31.37 3.16
C GLY A 271 4.24 -29.92 2.96
N GLU A 272 3.89 -29.57 1.70
CA GLU A 272 3.47 -28.22 1.32
C GLU A 272 1.98 -28.00 1.63
N VAL A 273 1.66 -26.85 2.24
CA VAL A 273 0.28 -26.43 2.55
C VAL A 273 0.00 -25.07 1.93
N MET A 274 -1.10 -24.95 1.22
CA MET A 274 -1.62 -23.68 0.76
C MET A 274 -2.57 -23.07 1.78
N ILE A 275 -2.30 -21.85 2.22
CA ILE A 275 -3.17 -21.15 3.16
C ILE A 275 -4.08 -20.22 2.40
N LEU A 276 -5.37 -20.34 2.66
CA LEU A 276 -6.36 -19.39 2.18
C LEU A 276 -6.10 -18.03 2.82
N GLY A 277 -5.51 -17.13 2.05
CA GLY A 277 -5.31 -15.76 2.45
C GLY A 277 -6.66 -15.12 2.74
N GLY A 278 -6.80 -14.44 3.80
CA GLY A 278 -8.05 -13.84 4.09
C GLY A 278 -8.01 -12.97 5.34
N ARG A 279 -9.14 -12.84 5.92
CA ARG A 279 -9.41 -11.90 7.01
C ARG A 279 -8.65 -12.20 8.32
N THR A 280 -7.96 -13.32 8.42
CA THR A 280 -7.57 -13.84 9.74
C THR A 280 -6.10 -14.21 9.91
N CYS A 281 -5.23 -14.06 8.88
CA CYS A 281 -3.85 -14.52 9.01
C CYS A 281 -2.83 -13.40 8.76
N GLU A 282 -1.75 -13.41 9.52
CA GLU A 282 -0.57 -12.56 9.35
C GLU A 282 0.68 -13.42 9.41
N SER A 283 1.71 -13.07 8.62
CA SER A 283 3.02 -13.71 8.69
C SER A 283 3.96 -12.91 9.59
N ALA A 284 4.73 -13.56 10.42
CA ALA A 284 5.81 -12.97 11.18
C ALA A 284 7.01 -13.93 11.17
N PRO A 285 8.26 -13.44 11.26
CA PRO A 285 9.41 -14.30 11.42
C PRO A 285 9.31 -15.07 12.74
N LEU A 286 9.87 -16.27 12.78
CA LEU A 286 10.16 -16.94 14.05
C LEU A 286 11.39 -16.25 14.63
N THR A 287 11.23 -15.56 15.74
CA THR A 287 12.31 -14.98 16.55
C THR A 287 13.03 -16.05 17.34
#